data_e5d6a086d0df2a97317e7ec364c8bb32
#
_entry.id   e5d6a086d0df2a97317e7ec364c8bb32
#
_cell.length_a   1.000
_cell.length_b   1.000
_cell.length_c   1.000
_cell.angle_alpha   90.00
_cell.angle_beta   90.00
_cell.angle_gamma   90.00
#
_symmetry.space_group_name_H-M   'P 1'
#
loop_
_entity.id
_entity.type
_entity.pdbx_description
1 polymer ?
#
loop_
_entity_poly.entity_id
_entity_poly.type
_entity_poly.pdbx_seq_one_letter_code
_entity_poly.pdbx_strand_id
1 'polypeptide(L)'
;FLKVLQAVVGRFRWRCHAYCLMGNHYHLLIETPEPNLSRGMRQLNGVYTQAYNRRHEQAGHVMQGRFKAILVEKESYLLQLCRYIVRNPVAAKLTKKVEEWPWSSFQATAGLAPAPSWLDIDWILGQFGETREAAQAHYRQFVAAAPKDDRPWDELTGRIFLGGADFARKLMDLLDDQRTPTEIPREQRLALRPPLEDLFSEEAIGDRGERNQRMRRAHVDFGYSLKEIGDFLGIHYATVSRTVKKVEEEMAGSKSPA
;
A
#
# COMPACT_ATOMS: atom_id res chain seq x y z
N PHE A 1 22.05 -2.39 1.64
CA PHE A 1 20.64 -2.12 1.98
C PHE A 1 20.28 -2.72 3.35
N LEU A 2 20.46 -4.03 3.57
CA LEU A 2 20.03 -4.74 4.79
C LEU A 2 20.60 -4.15 6.09
N LYS A 3 21.85 -3.68 6.11
CA LYS A 3 22.42 -2.98 7.28
C LYS A 3 21.67 -1.69 7.61
N VAL A 4 21.24 -0.94 6.59
CA VAL A 4 20.45 0.28 6.79
C VAL A 4 19.02 -0.07 7.25
N LEU A 5 18.41 -1.12 6.67
CA LEU A 5 17.12 -1.62 7.09
C LEU A 5 17.13 -2.05 8.57
N GLN A 6 18.13 -2.82 8.99
CA GLN A 6 18.33 -3.20 10.40
C GLN A 6 18.35 -1.98 11.33
N ALA A 7 19.13 -0.95 10.99
CA ALA A 7 19.23 0.27 11.80
C ALA A 7 17.89 1.02 11.88
N VAL A 8 17.13 1.04 10.78
CA VAL A 8 15.80 1.68 10.72
C VAL A 8 14.79 0.89 11.52
N VAL A 9 14.74 -0.45 11.36
CA VAL A 9 13.86 -1.34 12.13
C VAL A 9 14.08 -1.11 13.63
N GLY A 10 15.32 -1.11 14.12
CA GLY A 10 15.61 -0.87 15.52
C GLY A 10 15.25 0.55 15.97
N ARG A 11 15.59 1.58 15.19
CA ARG A 11 15.35 2.98 15.57
C ARG A 11 13.86 3.34 15.66
N PHE A 12 13.04 2.82 14.72
CA PHE A 12 11.62 3.13 14.63
C PHE A 12 10.73 2.07 15.26
N ARG A 13 11.33 1.07 15.92
CA ARG A 13 10.65 -0.07 16.57
C ARG A 13 9.71 -0.81 15.61
N TRP A 14 10.13 -0.93 14.35
CA TRP A 14 9.37 -1.69 13.39
C TRP A 14 9.51 -3.19 13.64
N ARG A 15 8.52 -3.97 13.21
CA ARG A 15 8.62 -5.40 13.04
C ARG A 15 8.69 -5.72 11.56
N CYS A 16 9.81 -6.27 11.12
CA CYS A 16 9.98 -6.67 9.73
C CYS A 16 9.67 -8.17 9.62
N HIS A 17 8.55 -8.51 8.99
CA HIS A 17 8.11 -9.90 8.85
C HIS A 17 8.69 -10.57 7.60
N ALA A 18 8.81 -9.86 6.52
CA ALA A 18 9.41 -10.36 5.29
C ALA A 18 10.08 -9.25 4.48
N TYR A 19 11.07 -9.63 3.69
CA TYR A 19 11.66 -8.75 2.69
C TYR A 19 12.10 -9.53 1.45
N CYS A 20 12.20 -8.83 0.33
CA CYS A 20 12.86 -9.30 -0.88
C CYS A 20 13.49 -8.12 -1.61
N LEU A 21 14.80 -8.19 -1.85
CA LEU A 21 15.52 -7.23 -2.66
C LEU A 21 15.61 -7.77 -4.08
N MET A 22 15.08 -6.99 -5.03
CA MET A 22 15.15 -7.26 -6.46
C MET A 22 16.24 -6.42 -7.12
N GLY A 23 16.48 -6.60 -8.41
CA GLY A 23 17.54 -5.88 -9.12
C GLY A 23 17.36 -4.35 -9.12
N ASN A 24 16.13 -3.85 -9.14
CA ASN A 24 15.80 -2.42 -9.25
C ASN A 24 14.72 -1.93 -8.29
N HIS A 25 14.20 -2.79 -7.42
CA HIS A 25 13.22 -2.45 -6.41
C HIS A 25 13.30 -3.41 -5.22
N TYR A 26 12.54 -3.16 -4.19
CA TYR A 26 12.45 -4.04 -3.02
C TYR A 26 11.01 -4.12 -2.49
N HIS A 27 10.72 -5.22 -1.82
CA HIS A 27 9.49 -5.44 -1.08
C HIS A 27 9.80 -5.60 0.40
N LEU A 28 9.01 -4.96 1.25
CA LEU A 28 9.08 -5.08 2.70
C LEU A 28 7.69 -5.32 3.26
N LEU A 29 7.58 -6.23 4.20
CA LEU A 29 6.39 -6.43 5.02
C LEU A 29 6.71 -5.96 6.43
N ILE A 30 6.19 -4.78 6.77
CA ILE A 30 6.54 -4.03 7.98
C ILE A 30 5.29 -3.78 8.82
N GLU A 31 5.36 -4.08 10.09
CA GLU A 31 4.41 -3.62 11.09
C GLU A 31 5.02 -2.42 11.82
N THR A 32 4.28 -1.33 11.90
CA THR A 32 4.69 -0.09 12.58
C THR A 32 3.81 0.11 13.81
N PRO A 33 4.27 -0.26 15.03
CA PRO A 33 3.51 -0.04 16.26
C PRO A 33 3.22 1.44 16.53
N GLU A 34 4.05 2.33 15.98
CA GLU A 34 3.90 3.79 16.06
C GLU A 34 3.69 4.38 14.66
N PRO A 35 2.98 5.51 14.51
CA PRO A 35 2.70 6.14 13.21
C PRO A 35 3.95 6.84 12.64
N ASN A 36 4.99 6.09 12.33
CA ASN A 36 6.30 6.61 11.95
C ASN A 36 6.84 6.08 10.62
N LEU A 37 5.99 5.41 9.79
CA LEU A 37 6.39 4.80 8.52
C LEU A 37 7.11 5.79 7.60
N SER A 38 6.54 6.96 7.36
CA SER A 38 7.13 7.96 6.44
C SER A 38 8.50 8.44 6.90
N ARG A 39 8.70 8.60 8.21
CA ARG A 39 10.00 9.00 8.80
C ARG A 39 11.03 7.89 8.63
N GLY A 40 10.67 6.65 8.91
CA GLY A 40 11.54 5.50 8.74
C GLY A 40 11.90 5.25 7.27
N MET A 41 10.94 5.35 6.36
CA MET A 41 11.20 5.19 4.91
C MET A 41 12.07 6.31 4.35
N ARG A 42 11.89 7.56 4.81
CA ARG A 42 12.80 8.67 4.46
C ARG A 42 14.23 8.35 4.89
N GLN A 43 14.42 7.84 6.11
CA GLN A 43 15.74 7.46 6.60
C GLN A 43 16.32 6.29 5.81
N LEU A 44 15.55 5.22 5.59
CA LEU A 44 15.97 4.05 4.83
C LEU A 44 16.48 4.44 3.44
N ASN A 45 15.65 5.14 2.67
CA ASN A 45 15.97 5.50 1.30
C ASN A 45 17.08 6.55 1.22
N GLY A 46 17.07 7.54 2.12
CA GLY A 46 18.09 8.60 2.16
C GLY A 46 19.48 8.07 2.51
N VAL A 47 19.59 7.29 3.59
CA VAL A 47 20.87 6.72 4.02
C VAL A 47 21.39 5.70 2.98
N TYR A 48 20.50 4.88 2.42
CA TYR A 48 20.89 3.95 1.37
C TYR A 48 21.38 4.68 0.11
N THR A 49 20.66 5.71 -0.34
CA THR A 49 21.08 6.54 -1.49
C THR A 49 22.45 7.15 -1.29
N GLN A 50 22.70 7.73 -0.11
CA GLN A 50 24.02 8.32 0.21
C GLN A 50 25.12 7.26 0.21
N ALA A 51 24.88 6.10 0.82
CA ALA A 51 25.84 5.00 0.86
C ALA A 51 26.11 4.41 -0.54
N TYR A 52 25.07 4.29 -1.36
CA TYR A 52 25.17 3.83 -2.73
C TYR A 52 25.99 4.80 -3.58
N ASN A 53 25.64 6.08 -3.58
CA ASN A 53 26.32 7.11 -4.34
C ASN A 53 27.78 7.23 -3.96
N ARG A 54 28.11 7.18 -2.66
CA ARG A 54 29.50 7.18 -2.20
C ARG A 54 30.29 5.97 -2.71
N ARG A 55 29.67 4.79 -2.67
CA ARG A 55 30.33 3.55 -3.10
C ARG A 55 30.58 3.50 -4.61
N HIS A 56 29.66 4.07 -5.38
CA HIS A 56 29.68 4.02 -6.85
C HIS A 56 30.14 5.33 -7.50
N GLU A 57 30.62 6.29 -6.68
CA GLU A 57 31.06 7.61 -7.14
C GLU A 57 30.04 8.32 -8.02
N GLN A 58 28.75 8.20 -7.62
CA GLN A 58 27.62 8.78 -8.33
C GLN A 58 26.95 9.89 -7.50
N ALA A 59 26.18 10.72 -8.18
CA ALA A 59 25.35 11.75 -7.56
C ALA A 59 23.90 11.66 -8.07
N GLY A 60 22.96 12.16 -7.29
CA GLY A 60 21.55 12.20 -7.65
C GLY A 60 20.68 11.14 -6.98
N HIS A 61 19.48 10.97 -7.50
CA HIS A 61 18.46 10.08 -6.92
C HIS A 61 18.66 8.63 -7.37
N VAL A 62 18.82 7.72 -6.39
CA VAL A 62 18.86 6.27 -6.65
C VAL A 62 17.43 5.71 -6.68
N MET A 63 16.52 6.27 -5.86
CA MET A 63 15.13 5.85 -5.79
C MET A 63 14.26 6.69 -6.72
N GLN A 64 13.46 6.02 -7.55
CA GLN A 64 12.51 6.67 -8.45
C GLN A 64 11.24 7.09 -7.71
N GLY A 65 11.24 8.30 -7.14
CA GLY A 65 10.09 8.85 -6.43
C GLY A 65 9.92 8.33 -5.00
N ARG A 66 8.70 8.48 -4.47
CA ARG A 66 8.35 8.07 -3.11
C ARG A 66 8.11 6.57 -3.03
N PHE A 67 8.24 5.99 -1.83
CA PHE A 67 7.81 4.61 -1.59
C PHE A 67 6.29 4.48 -1.79
N LYS A 68 5.86 3.29 -2.20
CA LYS A 68 4.45 2.91 -2.23
C LYS A 68 4.18 2.05 -1.00
N ALA A 69 3.09 2.31 -0.32
CA ALA A 69 2.65 1.52 0.82
C ALA A 69 1.24 1.00 0.58
N ILE A 70 1.00 -0.24 1.00
CA ILE A 70 -0.30 -0.89 1.03
C ILE A 70 -0.55 -1.25 2.47
N LEU A 71 -1.70 -0.85 3.00
CA LEU A 71 -2.12 -1.22 4.34
C LEU A 71 -2.77 -2.60 4.29
N VAL A 72 -2.36 -3.47 5.20
CA VAL A 72 -2.70 -4.89 5.18
C VAL A 72 -3.40 -5.28 6.47
N GLU A 73 -4.54 -5.95 6.35
CA GLU A 73 -5.17 -6.64 7.47
C GLU A 73 -4.33 -7.87 7.85
N LYS A 74 -3.77 -7.81 9.06
CA LYS A 74 -2.73 -8.75 9.49
C LYS A 74 -3.22 -10.20 9.48
N GLU A 75 -4.36 -10.46 10.09
CA GLU A 75 -4.89 -11.81 10.29
C GLU A 75 -5.25 -12.49 8.97
N SER A 76 -5.75 -11.73 8.00
CA SER A 76 -6.29 -12.28 6.76
C SER A 76 -5.23 -12.43 5.66
N TYR A 77 -4.28 -11.49 5.57
CA TYR A 77 -3.43 -11.37 4.37
C TYR A 77 -1.93 -11.46 4.61
N LEU A 78 -1.46 -11.40 5.87
CA LEU A 78 -0.02 -11.31 6.15
C LEU A 78 0.74 -12.53 5.65
N LEU A 79 0.19 -13.75 5.83
CA LEU A 79 0.83 -14.98 5.34
C LEU A 79 0.91 -15.03 3.81
N GLN A 80 -0.19 -14.67 3.14
CA GLN A 80 -0.22 -14.64 1.67
C GLN A 80 0.80 -13.64 1.12
N LEU A 81 0.88 -12.45 1.73
CA LEU A 81 1.88 -11.44 1.35
C LEU A 81 3.30 -11.87 1.65
N CYS A 82 3.53 -12.51 2.79
CA CYS A 82 4.85 -13.07 3.10
C CYS A 82 5.29 -14.04 1.99
N ARG A 83 4.40 -14.97 1.60
CA ARG A 83 4.64 -15.89 0.48
C ARG A 83 4.89 -15.15 -0.83
N TYR A 84 4.02 -14.20 -1.17
CA TYR A 84 4.16 -13.39 -2.38
C TYR A 84 5.52 -12.68 -2.43
N ILE A 85 5.92 -12.01 -1.34
CA ILE A 85 7.17 -11.24 -1.27
C ILE A 85 8.39 -12.13 -1.53
N VAL A 86 8.48 -13.27 -0.87
CA VAL A 86 9.65 -14.15 -1.03
C VAL A 86 9.68 -14.88 -2.36
N ARG A 87 8.54 -15.01 -3.04
CA ARG A 87 8.42 -15.64 -4.38
C ARG A 87 8.64 -14.68 -5.55
N ASN A 88 8.74 -13.39 -5.32
CA ASN A 88 8.96 -12.40 -6.39
C ASN A 88 10.11 -12.75 -7.34
N PRO A 89 11.28 -13.25 -6.90
CA PRO A 89 12.37 -13.62 -7.81
C PRO A 89 11.99 -14.76 -8.76
N VAL A 90 11.21 -15.74 -8.29
CA VAL A 90 10.72 -16.85 -9.12
C VAL A 90 9.67 -16.34 -10.11
N ALA A 91 8.72 -15.52 -9.66
CA ALA A 91 7.72 -14.90 -10.52
C ALA A 91 8.36 -14.02 -11.62
N ALA A 92 9.44 -13.31 -11.28
CA ALA A 92 10.24 -12.53 -12.22
C ALA A 92 11.22 -13.37 -13.07
N LYS A 93 11.22 -14.70 -12.91
CA LYS A 93 12.12 -15.65 -13.61
C LYS A 93 13.61 -15.38 -13.40
N LEU A 94 13.98 -14.78 -12.27
CA LEU A 94 15.38 -14.55 -11.87
C LEU A 94 16.02 -15.81 -11.29
N THR A 95 15.21 -16.67 -10.67
CA THR A 95 15.62 -17.98 -10.13
C THR A 95 14.53 -19.02 -10.44
N LYS A 96 14.91 -20.30 -10.35
CA LYS A 96 13.95 -21.40 -10.50
C LYS A 96 13.26 -21.76 -9.18
N LYS A 97 13.97 -21.58 -8.08
CA LYS A 97 13.51 -21.92 -6.73
C LYS A 97 13.69 -20.72 -5.79
N VAL A 98 12.82 -20.60 -4.79
CA VAL A 98 12.83 -19.49 -3.84
C VAL A 98 14.11 -19.48 -2.98
N GLU A 99 14.58 -20.66 -2.61
CA GLU A 99 15.81 -20.85 -1.82
C GLU A 99 17.09 -20.43 -2.54
N GLU A 100 17.09 -20.34 -3.86
CA GLU A 100 18.25 -19.89 -4.66
C GLU A 100 18.46 -18.38 -4.58
N TRP A 101 17.47 -17.61 -4.09
CA TRP A 101 17.57 -16.16 -4.00
C TRP A 101 18.04 -15.71 -2.62
N PRO A 102 19.31 -15.31 -2.47
CA PRO A 102 19.90 -14.99 -1.15
C PRO A 102 19.42 -13.63 -0.60
N TRP A 103 18.75 -12.82 -1.41
CA TRP A 103 18.35 -11.45 -1.06
C TRP A 103 16.91 -11.35 -0.59
N SER A 104 16.36 -12.43 -0.04
CA SER A 104 15.04 -12.46 0.58
C SER A 104 15.09 -13.03 2.00
N SER A 105 14.02 -12.81 2.77
CA SER A 105 13.85 -13.40 4.10
C SER A 105 13.54 -14.90 4.09
N PHE A 106 13.33 -15.51 2.92
CA PHE A 106 12.91 -16.91 2.82
C PHE A 106 13.84 -17.86 3.57
N GLN A 107 15.15 -17.82 3.29
CA GLN A 107 16.10 -18.77 3.88
C GLN A 107 16.11 -18.69 5.41
N ALA A 108 16.02 -17.48 5.98
CA ALA A 108 15.98 -17.25 7.40
C ALA A 108 14.68 -17.80 8.03
N THR A 109 13.53 -17.49 7.44
CA THR A 109 12.22 -17.96 7.94
C THR A 109 12.07 -19.46 7.77
N ALA A 110 12.60 -20.03 6.67
CA ALA A 110 12.56 -21.48 6.37
C ALA A 110 13.57 -22.32 7.18
N GLY A 111 14.43 -21.70 8.01
CA GLY A 111 15.45 -22.39 8.78
C GLY A 111 16.64 -22.88 7.97
N LEU A 112 16.84 -22.36 6.77
CA LEU A 112 17.96 -22.68 5.87
C LEU A 112 19.18 -21.80 6.11
N ALA A 113 19.00 -20.68 6.81
CA ALA A 113 20.05 -19.77 7.25
C ALA A 113 19.69 -19.17 8.62
N PRO A 114 20.66 -18.68 9.42
CA PRO A 114 20.40 -17.98 10.66
C PRO A 114 19.51 -16.76 10.42
N ALA A 115 18.46 -16.60 11.23
CA ALA A 115 17.60 -15.42 11.17
C ALA A 115 18.29 -14.24 11.86
N PRO A 116 18.41 -13.08 11.20
CA PRO A 116 18.93 -11.89 11.83
C PRO A 116 17.93 -11.41 12.91
N SER A 117 18.43 -10.87 14.02
CA SER A 117 17.63 -10.50 15.21
C SER A 117 16.57 -9.41 14.93
N TRP A 118 16.70 -8.67 13.86
CA TRP A 118 15.75 -7.62 13.45
C TRP A 118 14.62 -8.14 12.56
N LEU A 119 14.68 -9.41 12.10
CA LEU A 119 13.63 -10.05 11.31
C LEU A 119 12.69 -10.79 12.25
N ASP A 120 11.44 -10.37 12.30
CA ASP A 120 10.39 -11.00 13.12
C ASP A 120 9.77 -12.18 12.37
N ILE A 121 10.28 -13.38 12.65
CA ILE A 121 9.78 -14.62 12.04
C ILE A 121 8.82 -15.38 12.96
N ASP A 122 8.72 -15.00 14.23
CA ASP A 122 8.03 -15.81 15.23
C ASP A 122 6.51 -15.79 15.02
N TRP A 123 5.95 -14.63 14.68
CA TRP A 123 4.53 -14.56 14.35
C TRP A 123 4.17 -15.44 13.14
N ILE A 124 5.00 -15.38 12.08
CA ILE A 124 4.78 -16.19 10.88
C ILE A 124 4.86 -17.66 11.20
N LEU A 125 5.93 -18.09 11.85
CA LEU A 125 6.15 -19.51 12.18
C LEU A 125 5.12 -20.05 13.15
N GLY A 126 4.63 -19.23 14.09
CA GLY A 126 3.55 -19.59 15.01
C GLY A 126 2.24 -19.99 14.32
N GLN A 127 2.03 -19.61 13.05
CA GLN A 127 0.87 -20.03 12.26
C GLN A 127 1.02 -21.44 11.66
N PHE A 128 2.23 -22.01 11.70
CA PHE A 128 2.55 -23.28 11.03
C PHE A 128 2.83 -24.43 11.99
N GLY A 129 2.98 -24.20 13.29
CA GLY A 129 3.20 -25.26 14.25
C GLY A 129 3.77 -24.79 15.58
N GLU A 130 3.74 -25.67 16.57
CA GLU A 130 4.20 -25.38 17.93
C GLU A 130 5.73 -25.46 18.08
N THR A 131 6.37 -26.35 17.32
CA THR A 131 7.83 -26.44 17.30
C THR A 131 8.42 -25.70 16.12
N ARG A 132 9.58 -25.10 16.32
CA ARG A 132 10.24 -24.31 15.25
C ARG A 132 10.56 -25.15 14.01
N GLU A 133 11.02 -26.37 14.19
CA GLU A 133 11.39 -27.28 13.08
C GLU A 133 10.16 -27.68 12.27
N ALA A 134 9.05 -28.03 12.91
CA ALA A 134 7.80 -28.37 12.24
C ALA A 134 7.23 -27.14 11.52
N ALA A 135 7.20 -25.97 12.17
CA ALA A 135 6.73 -24.73 11.60
C ALA A 135 7.53 -24.32 10.36
N GLN A 136 8.85 -24.44 10.40
CA GLN A 136 9.72 -24.17 9.25
C GLN A 136 9.48 -25.14 8.10
N ALA A 137 9.25 -26.42 8.39
CA ALA A 137 8.91 -27.42 7.36
C ALA A 137 7.56 -27.08 6.68
N HIS A 138 6.53 -26.76 7.46
CA HIS A 138 5.23 -26.36 6.93
C HIS A 138 5.29 -25.03 6.18
N TYR A 139 6.07 -24.05 6.65
CA TYR A 139 6.29 -22.79 5.92
C TYR A 139 6.93 -23.05 4.54
N ARG A 140 7.94 -23.93 4.44
CA ARG A 140 8.52 -24.31 3.13
C ARG A 140 7.47 -24.90 2.20
N GLN A 141 6.63 -25.82 2.71
CA GLN A 141 5.54 -26.42 1.93
C GLN A 141 4.52 -25.36 1.48
N PHE A 142 4.12 -24.45 2.37
CA PHE A 142 3.20 -23.36 2.08
C PHE A 142 3.73 -22.46 0.97
N VAL A 143 5.01 -22.09 1.01
CA VAL A 143 5.62 -21.26 -0.04
C VAL A 143 5.76 -22.01 -1.36
N ALA A 144 6.07 -23.31 -1.33
CA ALA A 144 6.20 -24.14 -2.51
C ALA A 144 4.83 -24.40 -3.18
N ALA A 145 3.75 -24.53 -2.41
CA ALA A 145 2.39 -24.80 -2.88
C ALA A 145 1.64 -23.56 -3.41
N ALA A 146 2.34 -22.45 -3.61
CA ALA A 146 1.72 -21.23 -4.11
C ALA A 146 0.99 -21.45 -5.45
N PRO A 147 -0.24 -20.93 -5.62
CA PRO A 147 -0.94 -20.93 -6.90
C PRO A 147 -0.09 -20.28 -8.00
N LYS A 148 -0.33 -20.67 -9.27
CA LYS A 148 0.37 -20.05 -10.42
C LYS A 148 0.10 -18.55 -10.52
N ASP A 149 -1.12 -18.13 -10.17
CA ASP A 149 -1.58 -16.74 -10.20
C ASP A 149 -1.76 -16.20 -8.77
N ASP A 150 -0.76 -16.38 -7.91
CA ASP A 150 -0.74 -15.82 -6.54
C ASP A 150 -0.52 -14.30 -6.60
N ARG A 151 -1.60 -13.57 -6.90
CA ARG A 151 -1.62 -12.11 -7.03
C ARG A 151 -2.50 -11.48 -5.94
N PRO A 152 -1.97 -11.25 -4.73
CA PRO A 152 -2.75 -10.61 -3.67
C PRO A 152 -3.27 -9.22 -4.06
N TRP A 153 -2.68 -8.62 -5.08
CA TRP A 153 -3.05 -7.30 -5.57
C TRP A 153 -4.38 -7.24 -6.31
N ASP A 154 -4.91 -8.36 -6.78
CA ASP A 154 -6.22 -8.42 -7.46
C ASP A 154 -7.36 -8.19 -6.46
N GLU A 155 -7.10 -8.39 -5.16
CA GLU A 155 -8.04 -8.13 -4.05
C GLU A 155 -7.87 -6.74 -3.43
N LEU A 156 -7.04 -5.87 -4.03
CA LEU A 156 -6.82 -4.51 -3.51
C LEU A 156 -8.05 -3.64 -3.64
N THR A 157 -8.59 -3.22 -2.52
CA THR A 157 -9.61 -2.17 -2.46
C THR A 157 -8.92 -0.80 -2.56
N GLY A 158 -9.33 -0.02 -3.56
CA GLY A 158 -8.83 1.34 -3.76
C GLY A 158 -7.32 1.46 -4.04
N ARG A 159 -6.63 0.38 -4.41
CA ARG A 159 -5.17 0.30 -4.63
C ARG A 159 -4.29 0.50 -3.39
N ILE A 160 -4.87 0.52 -2.19
CA ILE A 160 -4.14 0.83 -0.94
C ILE A 160 -4.41 -0.18 0.16
N PHE A 161 -5.56 -0.88 0.12
CA PHE A 161 -5.90 -1.84 1.17
C PHE A 161 -5.94 -3.25 0.66
N LEU A 162 -5.43 -4.12 1.49
CA LEU A 162 -5.64 -5.54 1.42
C LEU A 162 -6.30 -5.98 2.73
N GLY A 163 -7.61 -6.16 2.69
CA GLY A 163 -8.44 -6.45 3.87
C GLY A 163 -9.91 -6.61 3.51
N GLY A 164 -10.69 -7.17 4.42
CA GLY A 164 -12.13 -7.32 4.28
C GLY A 164 -12.89 -5.98 4.33
N ALA A 165 -14.20 -6.02 3.99
CA ALA A 165 -15.06 -4.83 3.99
C ALA A 165 -15.12 -4.13 5.36
N ASP A 166 -15.09 -4.89 6.46
CA ASP A 166 -15.10 -4.35 7.83
C ASP A 166 -13.80 -3.65 8.19
N PHE A 167 -12.66 -4.15 7.70
CA PHE A 167 -11.37 -3.50 7.86
C PHE A 167 -11.33 -2.17 7.11
N ALA A 168 -11.79 -2.15 5.86
CA ALA A 168 -11.89 -0.92 5.08
C ALA A 168 -12.80 0.11 5.77
N ARG A 169 -13.95 -0.32 6.32
CA ARG A 169 -14.88 0.56 7.06
C ARG A 169 -14.24 1.16 8.32
N LYS A 170 -13.61 0.35 9.15
CA LYS A 170 -12.90 0.82 10.36
C LYS A 170 -11.82 1.85 10.04
N LEU A 171 -11.13 1.68 8.91
CA LEU A 171 -10.13 2.65 8.45
C LEU A 171 -10.75 3.94 7.95
N MET A 172 -11.90 3.88 7.29
CA MET A 172 -12.65 5.07 6.89
C MET A 172 -13.08 5.90 8.10
N ASP A 173 -13.64 5.26 9.13
CA ASP A 173 -14.04 5.92 10.37
C ASP A 173 -12.85 6.61 11.06
N LEU A 174 -11.69 5.97 11.08
CA LEU A 174 -10.46 6.56 11.65
C LEU A 174 -9.91 7.75 10.85
N LEU A 175 -10.19 7.81 9.55
CA LEU A 175 -9.72 8.89 8.67
C LEU A 175 -10.68 10.09 8.66
N ASP A 176 -11.98 9.88 8.84
CA ASP A 176 -12.96 10.96 8.98
C ASP A 176 -12.74 11.77 10.26
N ASP A 177 -12.20 11.15 11.31
CA ASP A 177 -11.90 11.80 12.60
C ASP A 177 -10.58 12.62 12.57
N GLN A 178 -9.72 12.40 11.57
CA GLN A 178 -8.47 13.13 11.40
C GLN A 178 -8.54 14.06 10.17
N ARG A 179 -8.59 15.38 10.42
CA ARG A 179 -8.43 16.41 9.38
C ARG A 179 -7.25 16.04 8.48
N THR A 180 -7.54 15.81 7.21
CA THR A 180 -6.64 15.33 6.16
C THR A 180 -5.24 15.94 6.25
N PRO A 181 -4.18 15.17 6.56
CA PRO A 181 -2.82 15.67 6.46
C PRO A 181 -2.49 15.99 4.99
N THR A 182 -2.02 17.18 4.73
CA THR A 182 -1.56 17.65 3.40
C THR A 182 -0.42 16.83 2.81
N GLU A 183 0.19 15.94 3.60
CA GLU A 183 1.35 15.13 3.22
C GLU A 183 1.01 13.76 2.60
N ILE A 184 -0.26 13.35 2.60
CA ILE A 184 -0.67 12.07 1.97
C ILE A 184 -0.72 12.28 0.46
N PRO A 185 -0.07 11.43 -0.36
CA PRO A 185 -0.17 11.49 -1.81
C PRO A 185 -1.64 11.46 -2.27
N ARG A 186 -1.96 12.29 -3.28
CA ARG A 186 -3.34 12.42 -3.79
C ARG A 186 -3.95 11.05 -4.11
N GLU A 187 -3.18 10.14 -4.71
CA GLU A 187 -3.61 8.77 -5.03
C GLU A 187 -4.00 7.97 -3.78
N GLN A 188 -3.33 8.21 -2.65
CA GLN A 188 -3.65 7.55 -1.38
C GLN A 188 -4.88 8.16 -0.69
N ARG A 189 -5.13 9.47 -0.85
CA ARG A 189 -6.37 10.10 -0.36
C ARG A 189 -7.60 9.62 -1.13
N LEU A 190 -7.42 9.27 -2.40
CA LEU A 190 -8.49 8.93 -3.32
C LEU A 190 -8.86 7.44 -3.30
N ALA A 191 -8.09 6.63 -2.64
CA ALA A 191 -8.34 5.19 -2.58
C ALA A 191 -9.45 4.79 -1.60
N LEU A 192 -9.78 5.68 -0.67
CA LEU A 192 -10.88 5.53 0.30
C LEU A 192 -12.15 6.26 -0.14
N ARG A 193 -12.19 6.70 -1.39
CA ARG A 193 -13.37 7.37 -1.91
C ARG A 193 -14.57 6.41 -1.88
N PRO A 194 -15.72 6.86 -1.38
CA PRO A 194 -16.95 6.08 -1.43
C PRO A 194 -17.28 5.72 -2.88
N PRO A 195 -17.84 4.55 -3.17
CA PRO A 195 -18.30 4.19 -4.51
C PRO A 195 -19.23 5.27 -5.08
N LEU A 196 -19.26 5.42 -6.41
CA LEU A 196 -20.11 6.43 -7.05
C LEU A 196 -21.59 6.17 -6.75
N GLU A 197 -21.99 4.90 -6.59
CA GLU A 197 -23.32 4.48 -6.18
C GLU A 197 -23.74 5.12 -4.85
N ASP A 198 -22.84 5.21 -3.88
CA ASP A 198 -23.11 5.81 -2.57
C ASP A 198 -23.13 7.35 -2.63
N LEU A 199 -22.38 7.93 -3.59
CA LEU A 199 -22.38 9.37 -3.81
C LEU A 199 -23.61 9.87 -4.59
N PHE A 200 -24.18 9.02 -5.44
CA PHE A 200 -25.29 9.35 -6.32
C PHE A 200 -26.48 8.41 -6.06
N SER A 201 -27.21 8.64 -4.95
CA SER A 201 -28.48 7.94 -4.72
C SER A 201 -29.50 8.29 -5.81
N GLU A 202 -30.52 7.45 -6.03
CA GLU A 202 -31.57 7.69 -7.04
C GLU A 202 -32.25 9.05 -6.85
N GLU A 203 -32.50 9.45 -5.60
CA GLU A 203 -33.08 10.74 -5.24
C GLU A 203 -32.18 11.91 -5.65
N ALA A 204 -30.90 11.78 -5.40
CA ALA A 204 -29.90 12.80 -5.73
C ALA A 204 -29.65 12.96 -7.24
N ILE A 205 -29.86 11.91 -8.02
CA ILE A 205 -29.80 11.96 -9.49
C ILE A 205 -30.99 12.74 -10.04
N GLY A 206 -32.16 12.66 -9.39
CA GLY A 206 -33.40 13.34 -9.78
C GLY A 206 -33.33 14.86 -9.58
N ASP A 207 -32.67 15.35 -8.53
CA ASP A 207 -32.49 16.77 -8.29
C ASP A 207 -31.25 17.32 -9.00
N ARG A 208 -31.46 18.30 -9.89
CA ARG A 208 -30.37 18.88 -10.68
C ARG A 208 -29.34 19.63 -9.83
N GLY A 209 -29.78 20.30 -8.77
CA GLY A 209 -28.91 21.08 -7.89
C GLY A 209 -28.01 20.15 -7.06
N GLU A 210 -28.64 19.16 -6.42
CA GLU A 210 -27.94 18.18 -5.62
C GLU A 210 -26.99 17.32 -6.45
N ARG A 211 -27.42 16.85 -7.62
CA ARG A 211 -26.57 16.13 -8.56
C ARG A 211 -25.32 16.94 -8.95
N ASN A 212 -25.46 18.23 -9.20
CA ASN A 212 -24.33 19.10 -9.57
C ASN A 212 -23.34 19.25 -8.40
N GLN A 213 -23.83 19.42 -7.17
CA GLN A 213 -22.98 19.46 -5.98
C GLN A 213 -22.25 18.15 -5.77
N ARG A 214 -22.91 17.02 -5.98
CA ARG A 214 -22.33 15.69 -5.87
C ARG A 214 -21.28 15.41 -6.97
N MET A 215 -21.48 15.91 -8.20
CA MET A 215 -20.45 15.87 -9.25
C MET A 215 -19.17 16.62 -8.81
N ARG A 216 -19.35 17.82 -8.25
CA ARG A 216 -18.22 18.60 -7.72
C ARG A 216 -17.55 17.85 -6.58
N ARG A 217 -18.31 17.33 -5.61
CA ARG A 217 -17.81 16.58 -4.47
C ARG A 217 -17.07 15.31 -4.92
N ALA A 218 -17.61 14.54 -5.85
CA ALA A 218 -16.97 13.38 -6.43
C ALA A 218 -15.62 13.72 -7.07
N HIS A 219 -15.55 14.84 -7.82
CA HIS A 219 -14.33 15.24 -8.51
C HIS A 219 -13.29 15.88 -7.58
N VAL A 220 -13.69 16.87 -6.78
CA VAL A 220 -12.77 17.71 -5.98
C VAL A 220 -12.40 17.02 -4.67
N ASP A 221 -13.37 16.49 -3.94
CA ASP A 221 -13.15 15.95 -2.60
C ASP A 221 -12.69 14.47 -2.68
N PHE A 222 -13.28 13.68 -3.59
CA PHE A 222 -13.01 12.25 -3.76
C PHE A 222 -12.17 11.90 -5.00
N GLY A 223 -11.81 12.87 -5.85
CA GLY A 223 -10.85 12.75 -6.95
C GLY A 223 -11.24 11.81 -8.08
N TYR A 224 -12.52 11.55 -8.25
CA TYR A 224 -13.01 10.87 -9.43
C TYR A 224 -12.66 11.68 -10.69
N SER A 225 -12.21 11.02 -11.73
CA SER A 225 -12.00 11.70 -13.01
C SER A 225 -13.34 12.13 -13.60
N LEU A 226 -13.33 13.20 -14.35
CA LEU A 226 -14.52 13.67 -15.05
C LEU A 226 -15.14 12.60 -15.96
N LYS A 227 -14.29 11.69 -16.47
CA LYS A 227 -14.72 10.57 -17.29
C LYS A 227 -15.44 9.50 -16.45
N GLU A 228 -14.89 9.08 -15.29
CA GLU A 228 -15.55 8.12 -14.40
C GLU A 228 -16.93 8.61 -13.97
N ILE A 229 -17.06 9.89 -13.60
CA ILE A 229 -18.34 10.50 -13.24
C ILE A 229 -19.29 10.54 -14.43
N GLY A 230 -18.77 10.90 -15.61
CA GLY A 230 -19.56 10.95 -16.85
C GLY A 230 -20.08 9.58 -17.25
N ASP A 231 -19.23 8.57 -17.25
CA ASP A 231 -19.60 7.18 -17.59
C ASP A 231 -20.66 6.64 -16.61
N PHE A 232 -20.51 6.93 -15.30
CA PHE A 232 -21.48 6.52 -14.28
C PHE A 232 -22.85 7.18 -14.45
N LEU A 233 -22.88 8.48 -14.73
CA LEU A 233 -24.13 9.25 -14.92
C LEU A 233 -24.73 9.18 -16.33
N GLY A 234 -24.08 8.46 -17.25
CA GLY A 234 -24.51 8.41 -18.65
C GLY A 234 -24.40 9.74 -19.39
N ILE A 235 -23.46 10.63 -19.02
CA ILE A 235 -23.27 11.94 -19.62
C ILE A 235 -21.85 12.17 -20.09
N HIS A 236 -21.66 13.03 -21.06
CA HIS A 236 -20.32 13.32 -21.57
C HIS A 236 -19.46 14.05 -20.53
N TYR A 237 -18.19 13.68 -20.40
CA TYR A 237 -17.25 14.24 -19.41
C TYR A 237 -17.11 15.78 -19.47
N ALA A 238 -17.29 16.39 -20.67
CA ALA A 238 -17.28 17.85 -20.80
C ALA A 238 -18.48 18.52 -20.12
N THR A 239 -19.61 17.82 -19.99
CA THR A 239 -20.76 18.29 -19.22
C THR A 239 -20.43 18.28 -17.72
N VAL A 240 -19.79 17.21 -17.23
CA VAL A 240 -19.32 17.12 -15.84
C VAL A 240 -18.33 18.27 -15.55
N SER A 241 -17.36 18.50 -16.43
CA SER A 241 -16.35 19.56 -16.27
C SER A 241 -16.99 20.94 -16.13
N ARG A 242 -17.93 21.29 -17.03
CA ARG A 242 -18.66 22.57 -16.95
C ARG A 242 -19.48 22.72 -15.69
N THR A 243 -20.12 21.64 -15.27
CA THR A 243 -20.93 21.61 -14.04
C THR A 243 -20.06 21.82 -12.80
N VAL A 244 -18.96 21.08 -12.68
CA VAL A 244 -18.03 21.22 -11.56
C VAL A 244 -17.50 22.64 -11.46
N LYS A 245 -17.04 23.22 -12.58
CA LYS A 245 -16.54 24.59 -12.62
C LYS A 245 -17.59 25.61 -12.18
N LYS A 246 -18.83 25.47 -12.66
CA LYS A 246 -19.94 26.35 -12.28
C LYS A 246 -20.24 26.30 -10.79
N VAL A 247 -20.30 25.12 -10.19
CA VAL A 247 -20.52 24.96 -8.75
C VAL A 247 -19.38 25.57 -7.93
N GLU A 248 -18.13 25.43 -8.37
CA GLU A 248 -16.98 26.05 -7.69
C GLU A 248 -17.04 27.59 -7.76
N GLU A 249 -17.43 28.17 -8.88
CA GLU A 249 -17.60 29.61 -9.05
C GLU A 249 -18.74 30.15 -8.15
N GLU A 250 -19.86 29.46 -8.05
CA GLU A 250 -20.99 29.79 -7.16
C GLU A 250 -20.57 29.75 -5.69
N MET A 251 -19.80 28.73 -5.26
CA MET A 251 -19.29 28.60 -3.90
C MET A 251 -18.23 29.66 -3.57
N ALA A 252 -17.41 30.05 -4.52
CA ALA A 252 -16.42 31.12 -4.34
C ALA A 252 -17.08 32.50 -4.20
N GLY A 253 -18.12 32.77 -5.01
CA GLY A 253 -18.88 34.03 -4.95
C GLY A 253 -19.66 34.22 -3.64
N SER A 254 -20.09 33.14 -2.99
CA SER A 254 -20.80 33.18 -1.71
C SER A 254 -19.90 33.41 -0.47
N LYS A 255 -18.57 33.39 -0.65
CA LYS A 255 -17.56 33.57 0.43
C LYS A 255 -16.95 34.96 0.49
N SER A 256 -17.38 35.93 -0.33
CA SER A 256 -16.96 37.31 -0.19
C SER A 256 -17.94 38.03 0.76
N PRO A 257 -17.54 38.36 1.99
CA PRO A 257 -18.31 39.24 2.84
C PRO A 257 -18.17 40.68 2.33
N ALA A 258 -19.30 41.39 2.34
CA ALA A 258 -19.34 42.83 2.15
C ALA A 258 -18.57 43.60 3.25
#